data_2116eeee367737a3433e811d0ca91895
#
_entry.id   2116eeee367737a3433e811d0ca91895
#
_cell.length_a   1.000
_cell.length_b   1.000
_cell.length_c   1.000
_cell.angle_alpha   90.00
_cell.angle_beta   90.00
_cell.angle_gamma   90.00
#
_symmetry.space_group_name_H-M   'P 1'
#
loop_
_entity.id
_entity.type
_entity.pdbx_description
1 polymer ?
#
loop_
_entity_poly.entity_id
_entity_poly.type
_entity_poly.pdbx_seq_one_letter_code
_entity_poly.pdbx_strand_id
1 'polypeptide(L)'
;MDVDAYSVMHRRSWDRLDYLSRRGKLTGAEAEELVALYRRTSQQLARLQSHSPEPELIAGLSAVLTRARGKVLGTKSDPWAEIGRFWTHAFPAAVYRTWVWWATAGALFVLLTAGIAEWVRGSGAARDLFGIPADNSAITAPGGRFETYYTEHPNDAFAAQVWTNNAWVSAICLFTGVLILPVLYMLVMNAVNVGITGGLMAEADRLDAFFGYILPHGMLELTAVFVAGGAGLKLGWTLIDPGRLSRLEAVARQGRATATIALGLVAVLFVSGLLEGFVTPSGLPGSMRIGIGFLAEALFLVYVFGLGRRAVLAQASNPAAATLDNPWQTTPSTH
;
A
#
# COMPACT_ATOMS: atom_id res chain seq x y z
N MET A 1 18.71 38.36 24.90
CA MET A 1 17.61 38.06 25.86
C MET A 1 18.24 37.33 27.02
N ASP A 2 18.04 37.80 28.24
CA ASP A 2 18.48 37.07 29.43
C ASP A 2 17.61 35.83 29.61
N VAL A 3 18.20 34.64 29.40
CA VAL A 3 17.49 33.35 29.38
C VAL A 3 17.06 32.95 30.81
N ASP A 4 17.88 33.29 31.82
CA ASP A 4 17.58 32.99 33.21
C ASP A 4 16.37 33.81 33.70
N ALA A 5 16.36 35.08 33.42
CA ALA A 5 15.22 35.95 33.76
C ALA A 5 13.95 35.52 33.02
N TYR A 6 14.09 35.11 31.74
CA TYR A 6 12.97 34.64 30.94
C TYR A 6 12.43 33.30 31.44
N SER A 7 13.30 32.37 31.82
CA SER A 7 12.90 31.06 32.34
C SER A 7 12.20 31.20 33.70
N VAL A 8 12.69 32.04 34.61
CA VAL A 8 12.05 32.33 35.91
C VAL A 8 10.64 32.91 35.73
N MET A 9 10.47 33.83 34.76
CA MET A 9 9.18 34.48 34.50
C MET A 9 8.14 33.46 33.96
N HIS A 10 8.54 32.47 33.17
CA HIS A 10 7.63 31.54 32.51
C HIS A 10 7.53 30.15 33.17
N ARG A 11 8.40 29.85 34.15
CA ARG A 11 8.53 28.54 34.78
C ARG A 11 7.19 28.00 35.31
N ARG A 12 6.42 28.84 36.00
CA ARG A 12 5.10 28.44 36.53
C ARG A 12 4.13 27.95 35.43
N SER A 13 4.14 28.58 34.27
CA SER A 13 3.29 28.18 33.14
C SER A 13 3.77 26.88 32.48
N TRP A 14 5.09 26.66 32.44
CA TRP A 14 5.67 25.41 31.93
C TRP A 14 5.41 24.24 32.88
N ASP A 15 5.58 24.44 34.17
CA ASP A 15 5.28 23.43 35.17
C ASP A 15 3.78 23.07 35.16
N ARG A 16 2.92 24.07 34.99
CA ARG A 16 1.47 23.86 34.91
C ARG A 16 1.11 23.07 33.62
N LEU A 17 1.74 23.38 32.50
CA LEU A 17 1.58 22.64 31.27
C LEU A 17 2.05 21.18 31.42
N ASP A 18 3.21 20.94 32.03
CA ASP A 18 3.72 19.60 32.31
C ASP A 18 2.76 18.81 33.22
N TYR A 19 2.29 19.44 34.29
CA TYR A 19 1.31 18.84 35.20
C TYR A 19 0.03 18.39 34.45
N LEU A 20 -0.59 19.30 33.69
CA LEU A 20 -1.79 18.99 32.91
C LEU A 20 -1.56 17.92 31.86
N SER A 21 -0.37 17.92 31.21
CA SER A 21 0.00 16.93 30.22
C SER A 21 0.10 15.50 30.78
N ARG A 22 0.45 15.34 32.06
CA ARG A 22 0.58 14.04 32.75
C ARG A 22 -0.72 13.53 33.36
N ARG A 23 -1.68 14.39 33.58
CA ARG A 23 -2.93 14.04 34.28
C ARG A 23 -3.83 13.15 33.44
N GLY A 24 -4.40 12.08 34.00
CA GLY A 24 -5.21 11.07 33.26
C GLY A 24 -6.48 11.66 32.63
N LYS A 25 -7.35 12.31 33.45
CA LYS A 25 -8.59 12.97 33.03
C LYS A 25 -8.49 14.46 33.32
N LEU A 26 -8.93 15.28 32.36
CA LEU A 26 -9.03 16.74 32.49
C LEU A 26 -10.50 17.14 32.51
N THR A 27 -10.83 18.17 33.28
CA THR A 27 -12.11 18.88 33.20
C THR A 27 -12.12 19.73 31.92
N GLY A 28 -13.30 20.22 31.50
CA GLY A 28 -13.40 21.11 30.32
C GLY A 28 -12.52 22.37 30.48
N ALA A 29 -12.54 23.02 31.63
CA ALA A 29 -11.70 24.17 31.91
C ALA A 29 -10.19 23.85 31.90
N GLU A 30 -9.78 22.70 32.44
CA GLU A 30 -8.38 22.24 32.37
C GLU A 30 -7.94 21.90 30.95
N ALA A 31 -8.85 21.39 30.09
CA ALA A 31 -8.55 21.13 28.71
C ALA A 31 -8.35 22.42 27.90
N GLU A 32 -9.17 23.44 28.13
CA GLU A 32 -9.01 24.77 27.54
C GLU A 32 -7.69 25.43 28.03
N GLU A 33 -7.38 25.33 29.32
CA GLU A 33 -6.12 25.81 29.89
C GLU A 33 -4.92 25.13 29.27
N LEU A 34 -4.97 23.80 29.08
CA LEU A 34 -3.91 23.01 28.41
C LEU A 34 -3.66 23.52 26.99
N VAL A 35 -4.70 23.76 26.20
CA VAL A 35 -4.58 24.28 24.83
C VAL A 35 -3.95 25.67 24.81
N ALA A 36 -4.39 26.55 25.72
CA ALA A 36 -3.85 27.90 25.83
C ALA A 36 -2.38 27.91 26.23
N LEU A 37 -2.00 27.09 27.21
CA LEU A 37 -0.62 26.93 27.66
C LEU A 37 0.26 26.31 26.58
N TYR A 38 -0.24 25.29 25.87
CA TYR A 38 0.48 24.66 24.77
C TYR A 38 0.83 25.66 23.66
N ARG A 39 -0.13 26.46 23.21
CA ARG A 39 0.10 27.50 22.18
C ARG A 39 1.13 28.53 22.66
N ARG A 40 1.00 29.02 23.88
CA ARG A 40 1.92 30.02 24.48
C ARG A 40 3.33 29.46 24.62
N THR A 41 3.49 28.26 25.16
CA THR A 41 4.78 27.61 25.36
C THR A 41 5.45 27.25 24.02
N SER A 42 4.68 26.88 22.99
CA SER A 42 5.22 26.66 21.64
C SER A 42 5.84 27.93 21.04
N GLN A 43 5.18 29.08 21.22
CA GLN A 43 5.74 30.38 20.78
C GLN A 43 6.99 30.77 21.60
N GLN A 44 6.99 30.47 22.90
CA GLN A 44 8.14 30.72 23.78
C GLN A 44 9.34 29.88 23.40
N LEU A 45 9.13 28.57 23.08
CA LEU A 45 10.19 27.69 22.60
C LEU A 45 10.77 28.20 21.27
N ALA A 46 9.95 28.61 20.32
CA ALA A 46 10.43 29.16 19.04
C ALA A 46 11.30 30.41 19.24
N ARG A 47 10.94 31.29 20.20
CA ARG A 47 11.75 32.47 20.55
C ARG A 47 13.08 32.08 21.20
N LEU A 48 13.09 31.10 22.12
CA LEU A 48 14.31 30.58 22.72
C LEU A 48 15.27 30.00 21.68
N GLN A 49 14.75 29.20 20.75
CA GLN A 49 15.54 28.61 19.67
C GLN A 49 16.21 29.65 18.75
N SER A 50 15.53 30.78 18.52
CA SER A 50 16.04 31.83 17.63
C SER A 50 17.04 32.80 18.29
N HIS A 51 17.04 32.96 19.63
CA HIS A 51 17.83 34.00 20.29
C HIS A 51 18.91 33.48 21.24
N SER A 52 18.76 32.28 21.80
CA SER A 52 19.73 31.70 22.74
C SER A 52 19.51 30.19 22.83
N PRO A 53 20.23 29.39 22.06
CA PRO A 53 20.10 27.95 22.08
C PRO A 53 20.73 27.36 23.35
N GLU A 54 19.95 27.21 24.41
CA GLU A 54 20.30 26.46 25.60
C GLU A 54 19.79 25.03 25.47
N PRO A 55 20.66 24.04 25.19
CA PRO A 55 20.21 22.70 24.74
C PRO A 55 19.33 21.99 25.76
N GLU A 56 19.63 22.11 27.06
CA GLU A 56 18.88 21.45 28.12
C GLU A 56 17.47 22.02 28.28
N LEU A 57 17.33 23.33 28.28
CA LEU A 57 16.04 24.00 28.37
C LEU A 57 15.16 23.71 27.16
N ILE A 58 15.74 23.75 25.97
CA ILE A 58 15.05 23.44 24.71
C ILE A 58 14.59 21.99 24.70
N ALA A 59 15.44 21.04 25.10
CA ALA A 59 15.09 19.63 25.19
C ALA A 59 13.97 19.38 26.20
N GLY A 60 14.05 19.99 27.39
CA GLY A 60 13.01 19.90 28.43
C GLY A 60 11.65 20.42 27.95
N LEU A 61 11.61 21.63 27.38
CA LEU A 61 10.38 22.23 26.86
C LEU A 61 9.82 21.46 25.67
N SER A 62 10.67 20.94 24.78
CA SER A 62 10.26 20.10 23.65
C SER A 62 9.61 18.80 24.13
N ALA A 63 10.13 18.18 25.20
CA ALA A 63 9.54 16.99 25.81
C ALA A 63 8.17 17.27 26.45
N VAL A 64 8.02 18.42 27.13
CA VAL A 64 6.73 18.86 27.70
C VAL A 64 5.71 19.11 26.59
N LEU A 65 6.10 19.84 25.55
CA LEU A 65 5.24 20.12 24.40
C LEU A 65 4.83 18.87 23.65
N THR A 66 5.72 17.89 23.49
CA THR A 66 5.40 16.60 22.87
C THR A 66 4.33 15.85 23.66
N ARG A 67 4.44 15.79 24.99
CA ARG A 67 3.42 15.19 25.86
C ARG A 67 2.08 15.95 25.79
N ALA A 68 2.14 17.26 25.93
CA ALA A 68 0.97 18.12 25.88
C ALA A 68 0.23 18.01 24.54
N ARG A 69 0.98 17.92 23.42
CA ARG A 69 0.42 17.72 22.09
C ARG A 69 -0.38 16.43 22.00
N GLY A 70 0.17 15.31 22.51
CA GLY A 70 -0.58 14.04 22.56
C GLY A 70 -1.90 14.15 23.31
N LYS A 71 -1.94 15.00 24.36
CA LYS A 71 -3.14 15.24 25.17
C LYS A 71 -4.15 16.19 24.48
N VAL A 72 -3.66 17.28 23.89
CA VAL A 72 -4.47 18.26 23.13
C VAL A 72 -5.12 17.61 21.92
N LEU A 73 -4.39 16.71 21.23
CA LEU A 73 -4.92 15.99 20.07
C LEU A 73 -5.86 14.83 20.48
N GLY A 74 -6.05 14.59 21.77
CA GLY A 74 -7.01 13.59 22.25
C GLY A 74 -6.64 12.15 21.92
N THR A 75 -5.36 11.87 21.61
CA THR A 75 -4.92 10.56 21.14
C THR A 75 -4.71 9.56 22.29
N LYS A 76 -5.77 9.13 22.96
CA LYS A 76 -5.99 7.70 23.20
C LYS A 76 -6.79 7.21 22.01
N SER A 77 -6.15 7.07 20.85
CA SER A 77 -6.77 6.35 19.76
C SER A 77 -6.93 4.91 20.22
N ASP A 78 -8.16 4.43 20.23
CA ASP A 78 -8.42 3.02 20.40
C ASP A 78 -7.73 2.29 19.22
N PRO A 79 -6.74 1.43 19.46
CA PRO A 79 -6.02 0.74 18.38
C PRO A 79 -6.97 0.01 17.45
N TRP A 80 -8.06 -0.54 17.97
CA TRP A 80 -9.08 -1.22 17.16
C TRP A 80 -9.84 -0.27 16.26
N ALA A 81 -10.13 0.94 16.73
CA ALA A 81 -10.75 1.97 15.90
C ALA A 81 -9.80 2.47 14.79
N GLU A 82 -8.48 2.50 15.05
CA GLU A 82 -7.48 2.82 14.00
C GLU A 82 -7.37 1.73 12.95
N ILE A 83 -7.31 0.47 13.37
CA ILE A 83 -7.36 -0.69 12.46
C ILE A 83 -8.65 -0.66 11.64
N GLY A 84 -9.80 -0.42 12.29
CA GLY A 84 -11.07 -0.28 11.59
C GLY A 84 -11.06 0.85 10.56
N ARG A 85 -10.52 2.04 10.89
CA ARG A 85 -10.39 3.17 9.95
C ARG A 85 -9.43 2.86 8.80
N PHE A 86 -8.34 2.13 9.07
CA PHE A 86 -7.43 1.69 8.02
C PHE A 86 -8.18 0.89 6.95
N TRP A 87 -8.91 -0.15 7.35
CA TRP A 87 -9.60 -1.05 6.43
C TRP A 87 -10.86 -0.44 5.81
N THR A 88 -11.56 0.44 6.49
CA THR A 88 -12.81 1.02 5.96
C THR A 88 -12.61 2.30 5.16
N HIS A 89 -11.48 3.03 5.38
CA HIS A 89 -11.26 4.35 4.78
C HIS A 89 -9.88 4.49 4.13
N ALA A 90 -8.78 4.26 4.88
CA ALA A 90 -7.45 4.63 4.39
C ALA A 90 -7.00 3.77 3.21
N PHE A 91 -7.00 2.44 3.37
CA PHE A 91 -6.55 1.50 2.34
C PHE A 91 -7.43 1.55 1.09
N PRO A 92 -8.78 1.38 1.16
CA PRO A 92 -9.59 1.38 -0.05
C PRO A 92 -9.56 2.74 -0.77
N ALA A 93 -9.47 3.87 -0.05
CA ALA A 93 -9.31 5.18 -0.66
C ALA A 93 -7.96 5.35 -1.37
N ALA A 94 -6.87 4.83 -0.82
CA ALA A 94 -5.55 4.87 -1.45
C ALA A 94 -5.53 4.05 -2.74
N VAL A 95 -6.08 2.83 -2.74
CA VAL A 95 -6.22 1.98 -3.93
C VAL A 95 -7.14 2.64 -4.96
N TYR A 96 -8.29 3.17 -4.54
CA TYR A 96 -9.21 3.86 -5.45
C TYR A 96 -8.59 5.09 -6.11
N ARG A 97 -7.81 5.92 -5.39
CA ARG A 97 -7.15 7.10 -5.97
C ARG A 97 -6.07 6.76 -7.01
N THR A 98 -5.63 5.52 -7.07
CA THR A 98 -4.64 5.04 -8.03
C THR A 98 -5.26 4.19 -9.13
N TRP A 99 -6.60 4.10 -9.22
CA TRP A 99 -7.29 3.13 -10.08
C TRP A 99 -6.92 3.24 -11.57
N VAL A 100 -6.77 4.44 -12.11
CA VAL A 100 -6.37 4.62 -13.51
C VAL A 100 -4.99 4.00 -13.78
N TRP A 101 -4.05 4.20 -12.83
CA TRP A 101 -2.69 3.69 -12.97
C TRP A 101 -2.64 2.16 -12.95
N TRP A 102 -3.29 1.54 -11.97
CA TRP A 102 -3.25 0.09 -11.88
C TRP A 102 -4.16 -0.59 -12.91
N ALA A 103 -5.28 0.00 -13.30
CA ALA A 103 -6.10 -0.53 -14.37
C ALA A 103 -5.39 -0.46 -15.73
N THR A 104 -4.66 0.64 -16.02
CA THR A 104 -3.82 0.76 -17.23
C THR A 104 -2.68 -0.25 -17.20
N ALA A 105 -1.98 -0.39 -16.05
CA ALA A 105 -0.91 -1.40 -15.90
C ALA A 105 -1.46 -2.81 -16.14
N GLY A 106 -2.62 -3.15 -15.55
CA GLY A 106 -3.28 -4.43 -15.75
C GLY A 106 -3.72 -4.67 -17.19
N ALA A 107 -4.31 -3.68 -17.85
CA ALA A 107 -4.70 -3.79 -19.25
C ALA A 107 -3.49 -4.05 -20.16
N LEU A 108 -2.41 -3.30 -19.97
CA LEU A 108 -1.17 -3.50 -20.72
C LEU A 108 -0.52 -4.85 -20.43
N PHE A 109 -0.55 -5.30 -19.17
CA PHE A 109 -0.08 -6.62 -18.77
C PHE A 109 -0.86 -7.73 -19.49
N VAL A 110 -2.18 -7.68 -19.49
CA VAL A 110 -3.04 -8.69 -20.16
C VAL A 110 -2.78 -8.71 -21.65
N LEU A 111 -2.69 -7.53 -22.29
CA LEU A 111 -2.38 -7.44 -23.73
C LEU A 111 -1.00 -8.02 -24.05
N LEU A 112 0.02 -7.71 -23.26
CA LEU A 112 1.36 -8.24 -23.44
C LEU A 112 1.38 -9.76 -23.23
N THR A 113 0.75 -10.25 -22.16
CA THR A 113 0.61 -11.69 -21.87
C THR A 113 -0.05 -12.43 -23.03
N ALA A 114 -1.17 -11.91 -23.55
CA ALA A 114 -1.87 -12.51 -24.69
C ALA A 114 -1.01 -12.50 -25.96
N GLY A 115 -0.30 -11.40 -26.24
CA GLY A 115 0.62 -11.30 -27.37
C GLY A 115 1.77 -12.29 -27.28
N ILE A 116 2.40 -12.44 -26.12
CA ILE A 116 3.46 -13.43 -25.89
C ILE A 116 2.92 -14.86 -26.02
N ALA A 117 1.75 -15.14 -25.44
CA ALA A 117 1.14 -16.46 -25.51
C ALA A 117 0.86 -16.86 -26.95
N GLU A 118 0.28 -15.98 -27.76
CA GLU A 118 0.01 -16.25 -29.17
C GLU A 118 1.30 -16.41 -29.99
N TRP A 119 2.33 -15.62 -29.70
CA TRP A 119 3.62 -15.73 -30.37
C TRP A 119 4.32 -17.05 -30.02
N VAL A 120 4.33 -17.48 -28.76
CA VAL A 120 4.89 -18.78 -28.33
C VAL A 120 4.11 -19.94 -28.90
N ARG A 121 2.77 -19.86 -28.93
CA ARG A 121 1.90 -20.86 -29.53
C ARG A 121 2.18 -21.06 -31.01
N GLY A 122 2.31 -19.97 -31.77
CA GLY A 122 2.38 -19.98 -33.23
C GLY A 122 3.79 -20.11 -33.82
N SER A 123 4.86 -20.01 -33.01
CA SER A 123 6.23 -19.87 -33.57
C SER A 123 7.26 -20.72 -32.81
N GLY A 124 7.89 -21.66 -33.58
CA GLY A 124 9.06 -22.39 -33.08
C GLY A 124 10.23 -21.45 -32.75
N ALA A 125 10.46 -20.42 -33.54
CA ALA A 125 11.52 -19.43 -33.29
C ALA A 125 11.28 -18.65 -31.99
N ALA A 126 10.03 -18.39 -31.61
CA ALA A 126 9.72 -17.80 -30.30
C ALA A 126 10.11 -18.74 -29.14
N ARG A 127 9.81 -20.03 -29.29
CA ARG A 127 10.19 -21.04 -28.29
C ARG A 127 11.70 -21.19 -28.17
N ASP A 128 12.41 -21.22 -29.30
CA ASP A 128 13.88 -21.26 -29.32
C ASP A 128 14.50 -20.04 -28.61
N LEU A 129 13.95 -18.85 -28.84
CA LEU A 129 14.39 -17.61 -28.20
C LEU A 129 14.26 -17.68 -26.65
N PHE A 130 13.22 -18.31 -26.17
CA PHE A 130 13.00 -18.49 -24.71
C PHE A 130 13.66 -19.77 -24.18
N GLY A 131 14.43 -20.50 -25.01
CA GLY A 131 15.12 -21.73 -24.59
C GLY A 131 14.15 -22.88 -24.29
N ILE A 132 12.97 -22.91 -24.93
CA ILE A 132 11.96 -23.93 -24.70
C ILE A 132 12.25 -25.09 -25.65
N PRO A 133 12.42 -26.33 -25.16
CA PRO A 133 12.63 -27.49 -25.99
C PRO A 133 11.49 -27.72 -26.99
N ALA A 134 11.79 -28.24 -28.19
CA ALA A 134 10.77 -28.59 -29.17
C ALA A 134 9.76 -29.61 -28.61
N ASP A 135 10.24 -30.59 -27.83
CA ASP A 135 9.38 -31.45 -27.02
C ASP A 135 9.19 -30.80 -25.64
N ASN A 136 8.04 -30.18 -25.41
CA ASN A 136 7.65 -29.55 -24.16
C ASN A 136 6.62 -30.38 -23.37
N SER A 137 6.40 -31.64 -23.78
CA SER A 137 5.43 -32.57 -23.15
C SER A 137 5.68 -32.76 -21.64
N ALA A 138 6.93 -32.72 -21.20
CA ALA A 138 7.27 -32.77 -19.77
C ALA A 138 6.68 -31.59 -18.95
N ILE A 139 6.29 -30.50 -19.60
CA ILE A 139 5.65 -29.35 -18.96
C ILE A 139 4.13 -29.43 -19.12
N THR A 140 3.67 -29.74 -20.33
CA THR A 140 2.29 -29.53 -20.74
C THR A 140 1.40 -30.78 -20.66
N ALA A 141 1.97 -32.00 -20.58
CA ALA A 141 1.20 -33.24 -20.49
C ALA A 141 0.39 -33.28 -19.17
N PRO A 142 -0.69 -34.09 -19.10
CA PRO A 142 -1.35 -34.41 -17.85
C PRO A 142 -0.35 -35.00 -16.84
N GLY A 143 -0.34 -34.46 -15.61
CA GLY A 143 0.68 -34.77 -14.59
C GLY A 143 2.08 -34.22 -14.92
N GLY A 144 2.23 -33.34 -15.90
CA GLY A 144 3.47 -32.66 -16.21
C GLY A 144 3.82 -31.57 -15.20
N ARG A 145 5.00 -30.94 -15.38
CA ARG A 145 5.55 -29.97 -14.41
C ARG A 145 4.61 -28.78 -14.12
N PHE A 146 3.74 -28.40 -15.06
CA PHE A 146 2.77 -27.35 -14.82
C PHE A 146 1.74 -27.77 -13.73
N GLU A 147 1.20 -28.97 -13.82
CA GLU A 147 0.21 -29.45 -12.86
C GLU A 147 0.86 -29.88 -11.52
N THR A 148 2.03 -30.54 -11.58
CA THR A 148 2.75 -30.98 -10.36
C THR A 148 3.21 -29.82 -9.52
N TYR A 149 3.50 -28.66 -10.11
CA TYR A 149 3.80 -27.43 -9.38
C TYR A 149 2.70 -27.07 -8.38
N TYR A 150 1.41 -27.31 -8.72
CA TYR A 150 0.28 -27.00 -7.83
C TYR A 150 -0.15 -28.15 -6.93
N THR A 151 0.36 -29.39 -7.14
CA THR A 151 -0.18 -30.60 -6.48
C THR A 151 0.81 -31.36 -5.63
N GLU A 152 2.12 -31.23 -5.85
CA GLU A 152 3.16 -32.07 -5.20
C GLU A 152 3.70 -31.48 -3.88
N HIS A 153 3.40 -30.23 -3.54
CA HIS A 153 3.92 -29.61 -2.32
C HIS A 153 2.86 -29.61 -1.21
N PRO A 154 3.25 -29.69 0.07
CA PRO A 154 2.33 -29.46 1.17
C PRO A 154 1.65 -28.10 1.04
N ASN A 155 0.33 -28.06 1.18
CA ASN A 155 -0.50 -26.89 0.89
C ASN A 155 -0.06 -25.60 1.63
N ASP A 156 0.38 -25.74 2.88
CA ASP A 156 0.85 -24.65 3.72
C ASP A 156 2.21 -24.09 3.26
N ALA A 157 3.18 -24.97 2.97
CA ALA A 157 4.50 -24.57 2.47
C ALA A 157 4.41 -23.93 1.09
N PHE A 158 3.58 -24.48 0.23
CA PHE A 158 3.33 -23.97 -1.12
C PHE A 158 2.66 -22.59 -1.08
N ALA A 159 1.58 -22.44 -0.30
CA ALA A 159 0.92 -21.16 -0.07
C ALA A 159 1.89 -20.08 0.45
N ALA A 160 2.80 -20.46 1.37
CA ALA A 160 3.80 -19.55 1.91
C ALA A 160 4.84 -19.14 0.85
N GLN A 161 5.28 -20.08 -0.01
CA GLN A 161 6.27 -19.82 -1.06
C GLN A 161 5.71 -18.85 -2.12
N VAL A 162 4.50 -19.08 -2.61
CA VAL A 162 3.88 -18.25 -3.62
C VAL A 162 3.53 -16.88 -3.06
N TRP A 163 2.94 -16.83 -1.87
CA TRP A 163 2.72 -15.57 -1.17
C TRP A 163 4.01 -14.74 -1.04
N THR A 164 5.11 -15.37 -0.65
CA THR A 164 6.41 -14.70 -0.52
C THR A 164 6.89 -14.16 -1.87
N ASN A 165 6.78 -14.94 -2.95
CA ASN A 165 7.21 -14.51 -4.29
C ASN A 165 6.41 -13.28 -4.76
N ASN A 166 5.10 -13.30 -4.65
CA ASN A 166 4.25 -12.20 -5.13
C ASN A 166 4.26 -10.99 -4.19
N ALA A 167 4.45 -11.21 -2.88
CA ALA A 167 4.75 -10.14 -1.94
C ALA A 167 6.09 -9.47 -2.27
N TRP A 168 7.10 -10.23 -2.70
CA TRP A 168 8.40 -9.70 -3.12
C TRP A 168 8.29 -8.86 -4.40
N VAL A 169 7.60 -9.36 -5.43
CA VAL A 169 7.32 -8.61 -6.67
C VAL A 169 6.60 -7.30 -6.35
N SER A 170 5.55 -7.37 -5.53
CA SER A 170 4.80 -6.19 -5.11
C SER A 170 5.65 -5.21 -4.30
N ALA A 171 6.49 -5.72 -3.40
CA ALA A 171 7.42 -4.90 -2.62
C ALA A 171 8.42 -4.18 -3.51
N ILE A 172 9.04 -4.85 -4.48
CA ILE A 172 9.93 -4.21 -5.46
C ILE A 172 9.19 -3.08 -6.18
N CYS A 173 7.99 -3.34 -6.69
CA CYS A 173 7.20 -2.32 -7.38
C CYS A 173 6.93 -1.09 -6.50
N LEU A 174 6.61 -1.27 -5.22
CA LEU A 174 6.27 -0.19 -4.30
C LEU A 174 7.52 0.57 -3.82
N PHE A 175 8.60 -0.13 -3.44
CA PHE A 175 9.81 0.49 -2.91
C PHE A 175 10.67 1.15 -3.99
N THR A 176 10.76 0.55 -5.17
CA THR A 176 11.54 1.08 -6.28
C THR A 176 10.72 1.97 -7.21
N GLY A 177 9.44 2.22 -6.89
CA GLY A 177 8.51 2.97 -7.70
C GLY A 177 9.02 4.34 -8.15
N VAL A 178 9.78 5.02 -7.30
CA VAL A 178 10.44 6.29 -7.62
C VAL A 178 11.29 6.22 -8.90
N LEU A 179 11.88 5.06 -9.21
CA LEU A 179 12.75 4.86 -10.36
C LEU A 179 12.00 4.49 -11.64
N ILE A 180 10.71 4.15 -11.58
CA ILE A 180 9.83 3.71 -12.69
C ILE A 180 10.33 2.44 -13.40
N LEU A 181 11.58 2.41 -13.91
CA LEU A 181 12.11 1.31 -14.71
C LEU A 181 12.07 -0.07 -14.02
N PRO A 182 12.42 -0.23 -12.73
CA PRO A 182 12.28 -1.52 -12.05
C PRO A 182 10.84 -2.02 -12.01
N VAL A 183 9.88 -1.10 -11.86
CA VAL A 183 8.44 -1.45 -11.85
C VAL A 183 8.02 -1.99 -13.21
N LEU A 184 8.38 -1.28 -14.29
CA LEU A 184 8.10 -1.73 -15.67
C LEU A 184 8.74 -3.08 -15.94
N TYR A 185 10.00 -3.26 -15.53
CA TYR A 185 10.71 -4.54 -15.69
C TYR A 185 9.97 -5.68 -14.98
N MET A 186 9.55 -5.48 -13.73
CA MET A 186 8.83 -6.50 -12.97
C MET A 186 7.50 -6.87 -13.61
N LEU A 187 6.71 -5.89 -14.05
CA LEU A 187 5.44 -6.13 -14.72
C LEU A 187 5.62 -6.86 -16.06
N VAL A 188 6.62 -6.45 -16.86
CA VAL A 188 6.91 -7.08 -18.15
C VAL A 188 7.40 -8.52 -17.96
N MET A 189 8.32 -8.77 -17.02
CA MET A 189 8.83 -10.12 -16.77
C MET A 189 7.74 -11.07 -16.27
N ASN A 190 6.82 -10.59 -15.42
CA ASN A 190 5.67 -11.39 -15.00
C ASN A 190 4.72 -11.67 -16.18
N ALA A 191 4.45 -10.67 -17.03
CA ALA A 191 3.62 -10.87 -18.22
C ALA A 191 4.24 -11.88 -19.21
N VAL A 192 5.57 -11.83 -19.40
CA VAL A 192 6.32 -12.79 -20.22
C VAL A 192 6.20 -14.20 -19.66
N ASN A 193 6.40 -14.39 -18.34
CA ASN A 193 6.30 -15.70 -17.71
C ASN A 193 4.90 -16.32 -17.85
N VAL A 194 3.86 -15.54 -17.56
CA VAL A 194 2.47 -16.02 -17.73
C VAL A 194 2.15 -16.28 -19.19
N GLY A 195 2.64 -15.41 -20.11
CA GLY A 195 2.44 -15.53 -21.53
C GLY A 195 3.12 -16.77 -22.13
N ILE A 196 4.36 -17.08 -21.73
CA ILE A 196 5.07 -18.28 -22.16
C ILE A 196 4.28 -19.52 -21.73
N THR A 197 3.94 -19.61 -20.45
CA THR A 197 3.20 -20.77 -19.91
C THR A 197 1.84 -20.93 -20.60
N GLY A 198 1.09 -19.82 -20.74
CA GLY A 198 -0.18 -19.81 -21.44
C GLY A 198 -0.07 -20.23 -22.91
N GLY A 199 0.98 -19.77 -23.61
CA GLY A 199 1.26 -20.14 -24.99
C GLY A 199 1.57 -21.63 -25.20
N LEU A 200 2.37 -22.22 -24.29
CA LEU A 200 2.69 -23.65 -24.31
C LEU A 200 1.45 -24.50 -24.02
N MET A 201 0.66 -24.12 -23.03
CA MET A 201 -0.59 -24.83 -22.71
C MET A 201 -1.63 -24.69 -23.83
N ALA A 202 -1.66 -23.55 -24.51
CA ALA A 202 -2.51 -23.33 -25.69
C ALA A 202 -2.08 -24.19 -26.89
N GLU A 203 -0.76 -24.33 -27.12
CA GLU A 203 -0.21 -25.21 -28.17
C GLU A 203 -0.57 -26.69 -27.91
N ALA A 204 -0.53 -27.10 -26.63
CA ALA A 204 -0.88 -28.45 -26.21
C ALA A 204 -2.40 -28.71 -26.12
N ASP A 205 -3.24 -27.75 -26.51
CA ASP A 205 -4.71 -27.77 -26.36
C ASP A 205 -5.19 -27.99 -24.94
N ARG A 206 -4.46 -27.36 -23.93
CA ARG A 206 -4.65 -27.53 -22.51
C ARG A 206 -4.97 -26.20 -21.77
N LEU A 207 -5.66 -25.29 -22.45
CA LEU A 207 -6.06 -24.00 -21.82
C LEU A 207 -7.05 -24.19 -20.67
N ASP A 208 -7.83 -25.26 -20.67
CA ASP A 208 -8.72 -25.61 -19.57
C ASP A 208 -7.95 -25.88 -18.26
N ALA A 209 -6.85 -26.63 -18.35
CA ALA A 209 -5.95 -26.86 -17.24
C ALA A 209 -5.25 -25.55 -16.82
N PHE A 210 -4.73 -24.78 -17.78
CA PHE A 210 -4.08 -23.49 -17.49
C PHE A 210 -4.98 -22.56 -16.69
N PHE A 211 -6.18 -22.28 -17.18
CA PHE A 211 -7.12 -21.42 -16.48
C PHE A 211 -7.66 -22.06 -15.20
N GLY A 212 -7.85 -23.38 -15.18
CA GLY A 212 -8.32 -24.11 -14.02
C GLY A 212 -7.39 -24.06 -12.81
N TYR A 213 -6.08 -23.93 -13.04
CA TYR A 213 -5.08 -23.80 -11.99
C TYR A 213 -4.75 -22.34 -11.65
N ILE A 214 -4.69 -21.44 -12.64
CA ILE A 214 -4.28 -20.04 -12.40
C ILE A 214 -5.43 -19.18 -11.89
N LEU A 215 -6.62 -19.22 -12.49
CA LEU A 215 -7.68 -18.27 -12.18
C LEU A 215 -8.20 -18.31 -10.73
N PRO A 216 -8.22 -19.45 -10.00
CA PRO A 216 -8.72 -19.45 -8.63
C PRO A 216 -8.05 -18.48 -7.68
N HIS A 217 -6.75 -18.27 -7.81
CA HIS A 217 -5.95 -17.32 -7.01
C HIS A 217 -5.47 -16.14 -7.84
N GLY A 218 -5.11 -16.37 -9.09
CA GLY A 218 -4.41 -15.43 -9.94
C GLY A 218 -5.19 -14.16 -10.26
N MET A 219 -6.52 -14.17 -10.26
CA MET A 219 -7.30 -12.94 -10.44
C MET A 219 -7.00 -11.92 -9.33
N LEU A 220 -7.16 -12.32 -8.07
CA LEU A 220 -6.91 -11.45 -6.92
C LEU A 220 -5.42 -11.08 -6.80
N GLU A 221 -4.54 -12.04 -7.07
CA GLU A 221 -3.10 -11.89 -7.00
C GLU A 221 -2.57 -10.91 -8.03
N LEU A 222 -2.91 -11.11 -9.30
CA LEU A 222 -2.49 -10.21 -10.37
C LEU A 222 -3.06 -8.80 -10.17
N THR A 223 -4.30 -8.68 -9.70
CA THR A 223 -4.86 -7.38 -9.32
C THR A 223 -4.05 -6.72 -8.21
N ALA A 224 -3.60 -7.47 -7.19
CA ALA A 224 -2.73 -6.95 -6.16
C ALA A 224 -1.36 -6.48 -6.73
N VAL A 225 -0.77 -7.24 -7.66
CA VAL A 225 0.45 -6.85 -8.38
C VAL A 225 0.22 -5.61 -9.24
N PHE A 226 -0.92 -5.49 -9.93
CA PHE A 226 -1.27 -4.30 -10.70
C PHE A 226 -1.44 -3.07 -9.80
N VAL A 227 -2.08 -3.23 -8.64
CA VAL A 227 -2.21 -2.15 -7.64
C VAL A 227 -0.83 -1.72 -7.14
N ALA A 228 0.07 -2.66 -6.84
CA ALA A 228 1.44 -2.37 -6.42
C ALA A 228 2.22 -1.64 -7.53
N GLY A 229 2.17 -2.18 -8.76
CA GLY A 229 2.81 -1.59 -9.93
C GLY A 229 2.27 -0.19 -10.24
N GLY A 230 0.96 -0.03 -10.30
CA GLY A 230 0.31 1.25 -10.55
C GLY A 230 0.62 2.31 -9.49
N ALA A 231 0.66 1.92 -8.20
CA ALA A 231 1.05 2.81 -7.11
C ALA A 231 2.52 3.21 -7.20
N GLY A 232 3.42 2.27 -7.55
CA GLY A 232 4.84 2.53 -7.80
C GLY A 232 5.05 3.48 -8.99
N LEU A 233 4.42 3.21 -10.14
CA LEU A 233 4.49 4.08 -11.31
C LEU A 233 3.99 5.49 -11.02
N LYS A 234 2.88 5.62 -10.29
CA LYS A 234 2.35 6.92 -9.87
C LYS A 234 3.33 7.65 -8.93
N LEU A 235 3.98 6.92 -8.03
CA LEU A 235 5.01 7.51 -7.14
C LEU A 235 6.17 8.10 -7.97
N GLY A 236 6.69 7.33 -8.93
CA GLY A 236 7.73 7.82 -9.84
C GLY A 236 7.28 9.01 -10.70
N TRP A 237 6.03 8.98 -11.17
CA TRP A 237 5.48 10.07 -11.95
C TRP A 237 5.41 11.40 -11.20
N THR A 238 5.27 11.39 -9.86
CA THR A 238 5.27 12.62 -9.06
C THR A 238 6.60 13.39 -9.09
N LEU A 239 7.71 12.74 -9.49
CA LEU A 239 8.98 13.43 -9.74
C LEU A 239 8.98 14.18 -11.06
N ILE A 240 8.24 13.66 -12.07
CA ILE A 240 8.13 14.24 -13.41
C ILE A 240 7.11 15.37 -13.37
N ASP A 241 5.92 15.08 -12.86
CA ASP A 241 4.82 16.03 -12.73
C ASP A 241 4.31 16.09 -11.27
N PRO A 242 4.89 16.98 -10.44
CA PRO A 242 4.48 17.16 -9.04
C PRO A 242 3.20 18.00 -8.89
N GLY A 243 2.65 18.54 -9.98
CA GLY A 243 1.53 19.45 -9.96
C GLY A 243 1.88 20.79 -9.28
N ARG A 244 1.06 21.22 -8.30
CA ARG A 244 1.26 22.49 -7.56
C ARG A 244 2.20 22.35 -6.34
N LEU A 245 2.67 21.16 -6.04
CA LEU A 245 3.54 20.88 -4.90
C LEU A 245 5.01 20.92 -5.32
N SER A 246 5.92 21.14 -4.37
CA SER A 246 7.33 20.83 -4.60
C SER A 246 7.50 19.31 -4.84
N ARG A 247 8.54 18.91 -5.59
CA ARG A 247 8.81 17.49 -5.86
C ARG A 247 8.91 16.66 -4.58
N LEU A 248 9.58 17.19 -3.56
CA LEU A 248 9.73 16.52 -2.27
C LEU A 248 8.38 16.30 -1.56
N GLU A 249 7.53 17.31 -1.55
CA GLU A 249 6.19 17.23 -0.96
C GLU A 249 5.29 16.26 -1.72
N ALA A 250 5.35 16.29 -3.07
CA ALA A 250 4.59 15.39 -3.92
C ALA A 250 4.98 13.93 -3.68
N VAL A 251 6.29 13.63 -3.66
CA VAL A 251 6.83 12.30 -3.34
C VAL A 251 6.48 11.88 -1.92
N ALA A 252 6.62 12.76 -0.93
CA ALA A 252 6.27 12.44 0.45
C ALA A 252 4.78 12.15 0.62
N ARG A 253 3.91 12.90 -0.08
CA ARG A 253 2.46 12.66 -0.06
C ARG A 253 2.09 11.36 -0.74
N GLN A 254 2.60 11.11 -1.96
CA GLN A 254 2.33 9.87 -2.69
C GLN A 254 2.96 8.67 -2.00
N GLY A 255 4.16 8.82 -1.41
CA GLY A 255 4.84 7.77 -0.65
C GLY A 255 4.03 7.28 0.55
N ARG A 256 3.35 8.18 1.28
CA ARG A 256 2.42 7.76 2.36
C ARG A 256 1.25 6.95 1.82
N ALA A 257 0.67 7.35 0.69
CA ALA A 257 -0.39 6.57 0.06
C ALA A 257 0.11 5.20 -0.42
N THR A 258 1.31 5.14 -0.98
CA THR A 258 1.98 3.90 -1.41
C THR A 258 2.27 2.98 -0.21
N ALA A 259 2.72 3.52 0.93
CA ALA A 259 2.91 2.76 2.17
C ALA A 259 1.58 2.19 2.71
N THR A 260 0.50 2.96 2.64
CA THR A 260 -0.86 2.49 3.01
C THR A 260 -1.28 1.33 2.11
N ILE A 261 -1.04 1.43 0.80
CA ILE A 261 -1.31 0.35 -0.16
C ILE A 261 -0.46 -0.87 0.17
N ALA A 262 0.84 -0.70 0.42
CA ALA A 262 1.75 -1.80 0.77
C ALA A 262 1.25 -2.62 1.96
N LEU A 263 0.86 -1.95 3.05
CA LEU A 263 0.33 -2.61 4.25
C LEU A 263 -0.96 -3.38 3.98
N GLY A 264 -1.87 -2.82 3.19
CA GLY A 264 -3.13 -3.50 2.85
C GLY A 264 -2.92 -4.69 1.90
N LEU A 265 -1.99 -4.57 0.95
CA LEU A 265 -1.69 -5.65 0.00
C LEU A 265 -1.10 -6.89 0.66
N VAL A 266 -0.43 -6.77 1.82
CA VAL A 266 0.01 -7.95 2.60
C VAL A 266 -1.16 -8.87 2.89
N ALA A 267 -2.29 -8.33 3.35
CA ALA A 267 -3.48 -9.15 3.64
C ALA A 267 -4.17 -9.65 2.36
N VAL A 268 -4.23 -8.83 1.30
CA VAL A 268 -4.82 -9.25 0.02
C VAL A 268 -4.04 -10.41 -0.60
N LEU A 269 -2.72 -10.30 -0.64
CA LEU A 269 -1.84 -11.37 -1.13
C LEU A 269 -1.89 -12.61 -0.22
N PHE A 270 -2.04 -12.43 1.10
CA PHE A 270 -2.23 -13.54 2.02
C PHE A 270 -3.53 -14.32 1.70
N VAL A 271 -4.63 -13.62 1.44
CA VAL A 271 -5.88 -14.26 1.00
C VAL A 271 -5.69 -15.00 -0.33
N SER A 272 -4.99 -14.40 -1.30
CA SER A 272 -4.65 -15.05 -2.57
C SER A 272 -3.81 -16.32 -2.36
N GLY A 273 -2.80 -16.26 -1.50
CA GLY A 273 -1.98 -17.43 -1.13
C GLY A 273 -2.79 -18.55 -0.48
N LEU A 274 -3.82 -18.23 0.34
CA LEU A 274 -4.73 -19.23 0.87
C LEU A 274 -5.58 -19.86 -0.24
N LEU A 275 -6.06 -19.10 -1.20
CA LEU A 275 -6.79 -19.64 -2.36
C LEU A 275 -5.90 -20.57 -3.18
N GLU A 276 -4.65 -20.20 -3.39
CA GLU A 276 -3.69 -21.03 -4.12
C GLU A 276 -3.33 -22.31 -3.38
N GLY A 277 -3.05 -22.25 -2.09
CA GLY A 277 -2.65 -23.41 -1.30
C GLY A 277 -3.80 -24.39 -1.00
N PHE A 278 -5.04 -23.89 -0.90
CA PHE A 278 -6.15 -24.73 -0.42
C PHE A 278 -7.27 -24.93 -1.46
N VAL A 279 -7.56 -23.93 -2.30
CA VAL A 279 -8.62 -24.03 -3.32
C VAL A 279 -8.08 -24.61 -4.61
N THR A 280 -6.92 -24.15 -5.07
CA THR A 280 -6.33 -24.57 -6.35
C THR A 280 -6.04 -26.07 -6.41
N PRO A 281 -5.42 -26.71 -5.40
CA PRO A 281 -5.16 -28.16 -5.40
C PRO A 281 -6.36 -29.00 -4.94
N SER A 282 -7.48 -28.38 -4.54
CA SER A 282 -8.64 -29.14 -4.04
C SER A 282 -9.26 -30.02 -5.13
N GLY A 283 -9.94 -31.09 -4.69
CA GLY A 283 -10.71 -31.97 -5.57
C GLY A 283 -12.00 -31.37 -6.12
N LEU A 284 -12.22 -30.04 -5.94
CA LEU A 284 -13.40 -29.35 -6.46
C LEU A 284 -13.36 -29.27 -7.99
N PRO A 285 -14.53 -29.30 -8.66
CA PRO A 285 -14.62 -29.03 -10.10
C PRO A 285 -13.96 -27.71 -10.48
N GLY A 286 -13.26 -27.64 -11.63
CA GLY A 286 -12.55 -26.44 -12.10
C GLY A 286 -13.44 -25.19 -12.12
N SER A 287 -14.70 -25.33 -12.52
CA SER A 287 -15.68 -24.23 -12.52
C SER A 287 -15.96 -23.67 -11.11
N MET A 288 -16.00 -24.54 -10.10
CA MET A 288 -16.16 -24.09 -8.70
C MET A 288 -14.92 -23.36 -8.19
N ARG A 289 -13.73 -23.88 -8.47
CA ARG A 289 -12.46 -23.23 -8.10
C ARG A 289 -12.36 -21.83 -8.72
N ILE A 290 -12.63 -21.72 -10.02
CA ILE A 290 -12.68 -20.44 -10.75
C ILE A 290 -13.76 -19.52 -10.16
N GLY A 291 -14.94 -20.06 -9.84
CA GLY A 291 -16.02 -19.29 -9.22
C GLY A 291 -15.65 -18.71 -7.87
N ILE A 292 -14.90 -19.42 -7.03
CA ILE A 292 -14.36 -18.93 -5.75
C ILE A 292 -13.37 -17.77 -5.99
N GLY A 293 -12.46 -17.92 -6.95
CA GLY A 293 -11.52 -16.86 -7.31
C GLY A 293 -12.22 -15.61 -7.84
N PHE A 294 -13.20 -15.80 -8.72
CA PHE A 294 -14.01 -14.68 -9.24
C PHE A 294 -14.77 -13.97 -8.12
N LEU A 295 -15.31 -14.70 -7.16
CA LEU A 295 -15.99 -14.11 -6.00
C LEU A 295 -15.02 -13.29 -5.15
N ALA A 296 -13.82 -13.81 -4.87
CA ALA A 296 -12.80 -13.08 -4.11
C ALA A 296 -12.39 -11.77 -4.82
N GLU A 297 -12.16 -11.83 -6.13
CA GLU A 297 -11.86 -10.64 -6.95
C GLU A 297 -13.01 -9.65 -6.97
N ALA A 298 -14.23 -10.11 -7.19
CA ALA A 298 -15.43 -9.26 -7.19
C ALA A 298 -15.63 -8.55 -5.84
N LEU A 299 -15.45 -9.27 -4.73
CA LEU A 299 -15.51 -8.69 -3.38
C LEU A 299 -14.43 -7.62 -3.18
N PHE A 300 -13.21 -7.87 -3.64
CA PHE A 300 -12.14 -6.88 -3.56
C PHE A 300 -12.45 -5.63 -4.40
N LEU A 301 -12.93 -5.79 -5.63
CA LEU A 301 -13.30 -4.65 -6.47
C LEU A 301 -14.48 -3.87 -5.89
N VAL A 302 -15.53 -4.56 -5.39
CA VAL A 302 -16.66 -3.91 -4.72
C VAL A 302 -16.20 -3.16 -3.47
N TYR A 303 -15.30 -3.74 -2.70
CA TYR A 303 -14.69 -3.09 -1.55
C TYR A 303 -13.93 -1.80 -1.94
N VAL A 304 -13.08 -1.86 -2.96
CA VAL A 304 -12.29 -0.71 -3.41
C VAL A 304 -13.18 0.38 -4.02
N PHE A 305 -14.06 0.02 -4.95
CA PHE A 305 -14.91 1.00 -5.65
C PHE A 305 -16.11 1.46 -4.80
N GLY A 306 -16.56 0.64 -3.85
CA GLY A 306 -17.63 1.00 -2.91
C GLY A 306 -17.10 1.89 -1.77
N LEU A 307 -16.27 1.33 -0.88
CA LEU A 307 -15.77 2.06 0.29
C LEU A 307 -14.71 3.10 -0.09
N GLY A 308 -13.80 2.78 -1.01
CA GLY A 308 -12.76 3.71 -1.43
C GLY A 308 -13.32 4.97 -2.08
N ARG A 309 -14.27 4.82 -3.01
CA ARG A 309 -14.97 5.96 -3.62
C ARG A 309 -15.70 6.80 -2.57
N ARG A 310 -16.45 6.16 -1.66
CA ARG A 310 -17.16 6.87 -0.59
C ARG A 310 -16.21 7.66 0.30
N ALA A 311 -15.10 7.06 0.71
CA ALA A 311 -14.09 7.72 1.54
C ALA A 311 -13.46 8.92 0.83
N VAL A 312 -13.16 8.80 -0.47
CA VAL A 312 -12.62 9.92 -1.27
C VAL A 312 -13.62 11.05 -1.41
N LEU A 313 -14.90 10.76 -1.68
CA LEU A 313 -15.94 11.77 -1.78
C LEU A 313 -16.19 12.48 -0.44
N ALA A 314 -16.23 11.75 0.67
CA ALA A 314 -16.37 12.32 2.01
C ALA A 314 -15.22 13.26 2.37
N GLN A 315 -13.99 12.97 1.96
CA GLN A 315 -12.84 13.86 2.17
C GLN A 315 -12.90 15.11 1.28
N ALA A 316 -13.47 14.99 0.08
CA ALA A 316 -13.66 16.15 -0.81
C ALA A 316 -14.74 17.11 -0.30
N SER A 317 -15.80 16.60 0.36
CA SER A 317 -16.89 17.39 0.92
C SER A 317 -16.56 18.05 2.26
N ASN A 318 -15.52 17.60 2.98
CA ASN A 318 -15.09 18.18 4.26
C ASN A 318 -13.55 18.39 4.29
N PRO A 319 -13.03 19.43 3.62
CA PRO A 319 -11.59 19.73 3.58
C PRO A 319 -10.97 19.98 4.96
N ALA A 320 -11.75 20.47 5.94
CA ALA A 320 -11.27 20.69 7.31
C ALA A 320 -11.00 19.35 8.06
N ALA A 321 -11.77 18.31 7.79
CA ALA A 321 -11.48 16.97 8.33
C ALA A 321 -10.22 16.36 7.71
N ALA A 322 -9.95 16.65 6.44
CA ALA A 322 -8.74 16.19 5.76
C ALA A 322 -7.44 16.80 6.35
N THR A 323 -7.52 18.02 6.90
CA THR A 323 -6.39 18.65 7.59
C THR A 323 -6.16 18.11 9.01
N LEU A 324 -7.18 17.61 9.68
CA LEU A 324 -7.06 16.97 10.99
C LEU A 324 -6.41 15.57 10.89
N ASP A 325 -6.65 14.86 9.79
CA ASP A 325 -5.99 13.57 9.50
C ASP A 325 -4.55 13.72 8.99
N ASN A 326 -4.12 14.96 8.70
CA ASN A 326 -2.74 15.26 8.29
C ASN A 326 -2.19 16.47 9.07
N PRO A 327 -1.68 16.28 10.30
CA PRO A 327 -1.17 17.35 11.16
C PRO A 327 0.04 18.12 10.57
N TRP A 328 0.55 17.70 9.41
CA TRP A 328 1.70 18.32 8.72
C TRP A 328 1.30 19.22 7.54
N GLN A 329 0.01 19.41 7.26
CA GLN A 329 -0.43 20.43 6.32
C GLN A 329 -0.51 21.78 7.06
N THR A 330 0.60 22.51 7.09
CA THR A 330 0.58 23.95 7.35
C THR A 330 -0.25 24.60 6.25
N THR A 331 -1.33 25.27 6.62
CA THR A 331 -2.05 26.20 5.75
C THR A 331 -1.04 27.16 5.12
N PRO A 332 -1.05 27.39 3.80
CA PRO A 332 -0.26 28.44 3.21
C PRO A 332 -0.73 29.77 3.85
N SER A 333 0.21 30.47 4.51
CA SER A 333 -0.02 31.86 4.89
C SER A 333 -0.29 32.65 3.63
N THR A 334 -1.52 33.15 3.51
CA THR A 334 -1.86 34.21 2.55
C THR A 334 -1.04 35.45 2.89
N HIS A 335 -0.02 35.72 2.08
CA HIS A 335 0.57 37.05 1.92
C HIS A 335 0.34 37.50 0.47
#